data_a973e37959938494e9d1458532a6434f
#
_entry.id   a973e37959938494e9d1458532a6434f
#
_cell.length_a   1.000
_cell.length_b   1.000
_cell.length_c   1.000
_cell.angle_alpha   90.00
_cell.angle_beta   90.00
_cell.angle_gamma   90.00
#
_symmetry.space_group_name_H-M   'P 1'
#
loop_
_entity.id
_entity.type
_entity.pdbx_description
1 polymer ?
#
loop_
_entity_poly.entity_id
_entity_poly.type
_entity_poly.pdbx_seq_one_letter_code
_entity_poly.pdbx_strand_id
1 'polypeptide(L)'
;MLAVRLNRENFEYDIQALLKSFYPEEPLRIITPASREQEIREGEREWSVQVEEPTVRMWLAERVVEWRCEEEGGFKDCFKRFFYRCLVESTGRELPWGNLTGIRPTKLAYAMLEEGKQDQEIIEELRNTHYVNQEKCELSIDIARRERELLSGIHYQGGYSLYIGIPFCPSTCLYCSFTSYPIAAHRQRVDQYIDCVIREMEFVSRQYGDKVLDTVYIGGGTPTTLEPEQLDRLLCNLKTLFDFSTVQEFTVEAGRADSITREKLEVLRRHGVGRISVNPQTMKQETLDIIGRGATVAQVLEAYRLAREVGFDNINMDLILGLPGETEDDVQRTIDQVISLAPDSLTVHSLAIKRASRLNQWIQEHGIETLRNTDETMAIAEAGARALDMHPYYLYRQKNMSGNFENVGYAREGKFGLYNILIMEEVQTIVALGAGAITKRVYPDGRIERCENVKEVAQYIERIGEMIERKRVLFTD
;
A
#
# COMPACT_ATOMS: atom_id res chain seq x y z
N MET A 1 7.12 -20.37 -20.07
CA MET A 1 6.15 -19.27 -20.18
C MET A 1 4.79 -19.85 -20.53
N LEU A 2 3.73 -19.38 -19.88
CA LEU A 2 2.34 -19.79 -20.18
C LEU A 2 1.67 -18.72 -21.04
N ALA A 3 1.26 -19.08 -22.25
CA ALA A 3 0.44 -18.27 -23.13
C ALA A 3 -1.03 -18.66 -22.99
N VAL A 4 -1.90 -17.71 -22.74
CA VAL A 4 -3.34 -17.96 -22.57
C VAL A 4 -4.11 -17.21 -23.65
N ARG A 5 -4.72 -17.94 -24.57
CA ARG A 5 -5.56 -17.40 -25.62
C ARG A 5 -6.99 -17.16 -25.12
N LEU A 6 -7.50 -15.98 -25.32
CA LEU A 6 -8.81 -15.55 -24.84
C LEU A 6 -9.59 -14.88 -25.99
N ASN A 7 -10.84 -15.29 -26.20
CA ASN A 7 -11.68 -14.72 -27.25
C ASN A 7 -12.42 -13.42 -26.85
N ARG A 8 -12.39 -13.02 -25.56
CA ARG A 8 -13.03 -11.81 -25.03
C ARG A 8 -12.14 -11.04 -24.08
N GLU A 9 -11.86 -9.78 -24.37
CA GLU A 9 -10.95 -8.91 -23.61
C GLU A 9 -11.44 -8.59 -22.19
N ASN A 10 -12.75 -8.52 -21.97
CA ASN A 10 -13.34 -8.17 -20.67
C ASN A 10 -13.07 -9.18 -19.56
N PHE A 11 -12.54 -10.38 -19.88
CA PHE A 11 -12.11 -11.40 -18.91
C PHE A 11 -10.59 -11.44 -18.68
N GLU A 12 -9.81 -10.70 -19.47
CA GLU A 12 -8.34 -10.72 -19.40
C GLU A 12 -7.81 -10.46 -17.99
N TYR A 13 -8.35 -9.42 -17.35
CA TYR A 13 -7.91 -9.04 -16.00
C TYR A 13 -8.11 -10.15 -14.96
N ASP A 14 -9.29 -10.77 -14.93
CA ASP A 14 -9.62 -11.78 -13.92
C ASP A 14 -8.82 -13.07 -14.13
N ILE A 15 -8.65 -13.49 -15.38
CA ILE A 15 -7.83 -14.64 -15.75
C ILE A 15 -6.37 -14.39 -15.37
N GLN A 16 -5.80 -13.26 -15.77
CA GLN A 16 -4.43 -12.90 -15.46
C GLN A 16 -4.17 -12.82 -13.96
N ALA A 17 -5.09 -12.19 -13.21
CA ALA A 17 -4.93 -12.01 -11.77
C ALA A 17 -4.97 -13.35 -11.02
N LEU A 18 -5.91 -14.25 -11.36
CA LEU A 18 -5.98 -15.59 -10.77
C LEU A 18 -4.78 -16.43 -11.15
N LEU A 19 -4.40 -16.47 -12.42
CA LEU A 19 -3.23 -17.25 -12.85
C LEU A 19 -1.95 -16.79 -12.16
N LYS A 20 -1.73 -15.48 -12.01
CA LYS A 20 -0.58 -14.95 -11.27
C LYS A 20 -0.60 -15.32 -9.79
N SER A 21 -1.76 -15.48 -9.21
CA SER A 21 -1.89 -15.91 -7.81
C SER A 21 -1.55 -17.40 -7.62
N PHE A 22 -1.90 -18.24 -8.60
CA PHE A 22 -1.59 -19.68 -8.56
C PHE A 22 -0.19 -20.03 -9.09
N TYR A 23 0.30 -19.25 -10.08
CA TYR A 23 1.60 -19.46 -10.74
C TYR A 23 2.44 -18.16 -10.70
N PRO A 24 2.87 -17.71 -9.51
CA PRO A 24 3.56 -16.42 -9.35
C PRO A 24 4.90 -16.37 -10.10
N GLU A 25 5.60 -17.50 -10.19
CA GLU A 25 6.92 -17.62 -10.83
C GLU A 25 6.81 -17.74 -12.35
N GLU A 26 5.65 -18.15 -12.87
CA GLU A 26 5.50 -18.38 -14.31
C GLU A 26 5.27 -17.08 -15.07
N PRO A 27 6.10 -16.75 -16.08
CA PRO A 27 5.81 -15.66 -16.99
C PRO A 27 4.51 -15.95 -17.76
N LEU A 28 3.56 -15.00 -17.69
CA LEU A 28 2.25 -15.11 -18.37
C LEU A 28 2.17 -14.14 -19.54
N ARG A 29 1.58 -14.62 -20.64
CA ARG A 29 1.19 -13.81 -21.78
C ARG A 29 -0.28 -14.09 -22.12
N ILE A 30 -1.13 -13.09 -22.00
CA ILE A 30 -2.53 -13.20 -22.40
C ILE A 30 -2.64 -12.72 -23.87
N ILE A 31 -3.27 -13.52 -24.71
CA ILE A 31 -3.49 -13.23 -26.12
C ILE A 31 -4.98 -13.04 -26.32
N THR A 32 -5.38 -11.80 -26.59
CA THR A 32 -6.77 -11.41 -26.90
C THR A 32 -6.88 -11.03 -28.38
N PRO A 33 -8.10 -10.85 -28.92
CA PRO A 33 -8.28 -10.37 -30.30
C PRO A 33 -7.56 -9.06 -30.61
N ALA A 34 -7.36 -8.18 -29.63
CA ALA A 34 -6.64 -6.92 -29.78
C ALA A 34 -5.12 -7.05 -29.66
N SER A 35 -4.59 -8.20 -29.26
CA SER A 35 -3.15 -8.40 -29.11
C SER A 35 -2.46 -8.27 -30.46
N ARG A 36 -1.34 -7.53 -30.49
CA ARG A 36 -0.54 -7.34 -31.73
C ARG A 36 0.09 -8.64 -32.23
N GLU A 37 0.46 -9.53 -31.32
CA GLU A 37 1.11 -10.80 -31.57
C GLU A 37 0.16 -11.93 -31.17
N GLN A 38 -0.35 -12.64 -32.20
CA GLN A 38 -1.36 -13.71 -32.05
C GLN A 38 -0.75 -15.11 -32.02
N GLU A 39 0.49 -15.27 -32.46
CA GLU A 39 1.14 -16.58 -32.55
C GLU A 39 1.71 -17.03 -31.20
N ILE A 40 1.63 -18.33 -30.94
CA ILE A 40 2.31 -19.00 -29.81
C ILE A 40 3.78 -19.14 -30.21
N ARG A 41 4.67 -18.68 -29.32
CA ARG A 41 6.10 -18.78 -29.56
C ARG A 41 6.62 -20.18 -29.24
N GLU A 42 7.73 -20.53 -29.88
CA GLU A 42 8.39 -21.81 -29.60
C GLU A 42 8.77 -21.92 -28.10
N GLY A 43 8.38 -23.05 -27.47
CA GLY A 43 8.59 -23.27 -26.03
C GLY A 43 7.56 -22.66 -25.09
N GLU A 44 6.52 -21.97 -25.58
CA GLU A 44 5.37 -21.56 -24.77
C GLU A 44 4.39 -22.74 -24.61
N ARG A 45 3.86 -22.90 -23.39
CA ARG A 45 2.68 -23.76 -23.15
C ARG A 45 1.43 -22.97 -23.44
N GLU A 46 0.52 -23.52 -24.21
CA GLU A 46 -0.74 -22.84 -24.54
C GLU A 46 -1.88 -23.33 -23.68
N TRP A 47 -2.64 -22.38 -23.12
CA TRP A 47 -3.99 -22.59 -22.63
C TRP A 47 -4.95 -21.74 -23.48
N SER A 48 -6.20 -22.19 -23.58
CA SER A 48 -7.22 -21.44 -24.32
C SER A 48 -8.51 -21.38 -23.50
N VAL A 49 -9.13 -20.19 -23.51
CA VAL A 49 -10.42 -19.93 -22.84
C VAL A 49 -11.36 -19.28 -23.84
N GLN A 50 -12.44 -19.99 -24.18
CA GLN A 50 -13.51 -19.52 -25.04
C GLN A 50 -14.75 -19.25 -24.21
N VAL A 51 -15.19 -18.00 -24.22
CA VAL A 51 -16.36 -17.51 -23.48
C VAL A 51 -17.48 -17.21 -24.48
N GLU A 52 -18.55 -18.01 -24.40
CA GLU A 52 -19.78 -17.89 -25.20
C GLU A 52 -20.98 -17.97 -24.26
N GLU A 53 -21.29 -16.84 -23.59
CA GLU A 53 -22.33 -16.81 -22.56
C GLU A 53 -23.61 -17.54 -23.01
N PRO A 54 -24.14 -18.44 -22.20
CA PRO A 54 -23.79 -18.76 -20.80
C PRO A 54 -22.72 -19.87 -20.65
N THR A 55 -22.01 -20.24 -21.69
CA THR A 55 -21.05 -21.37 -21.69
C THR A 55 -19.60 -20.85 -21.75
N VAL A 56 -18.70 -21.59 -21.07
CA VAL A 56 -17.25 -21.42 -21.19
C VAL A 56 -16.61 -22.75 -21.50
N ARG A 57 -15.70 -22.79 -22.46
CA ARG A 57 -14.86 -23.94 -22.76
C ARG A 57 -13.39 -23.56 -22.57
N MET A 58 -12.68 -24.38 -21.81
CA MET A 58 -11.27 -24.14 -21.50
C MET A 58 -10.42 -25.36 -21.87
N TRP A 59 -9.28 -25.11 -22.48
CA TRP A 59 -8.21 -26.08 -22.73
C TRP A 59 -7.04 -25.73 -21.83
N LEU A 60 -6.87 -26.50 -20.76
CA LEU A 60 -5.85 -26.31 -19.73
C LEU A 60 -4.84 -27.45 -19.83
N ALA A 61 -3.79 -27.28 -20.61
CA ALA A 61 -2.87 -28.35 -21.01
C ALA A 61 -3.61 -29.50 -21.71
N GLU A 62 -3.57 -30.72 -21.13
CA GLU A 62 -4.24 -31.90 -21.67
C GLU A 62 -5.73 -32.04 -21.27
N ARG A 63 -6.20 -31.14 -20.40
CA ARG A 63 -7.57 -31.17 -19.87
C ARG A 63 -8.48 -30.20 -20.63
N VAL A 64 -9.61 -30.68 -21.10
CA VAL A 64 -10.70 -29.87 -21.64
C VAL A 64 -11.82 -29.81 -20.62
N VAL A 65 -12.25 -28.59 -20.29
CA VAL A 65 -13.33 -28.35 -19.36
C VAL A 65 -14.39 -27.49 -20.05
N GLU A 66 -15.63 -27.95 -19.98
CA GLU A 66 -16.79 -27.19 -20.44
C GLU A 66 -17.71 -26.91 -19.25
N TRP A 67 -18.15 -25.67 -19.12
CA TRP A 67 -18.99 -25.22 -18.04
C TRP A 67 -20.07 -24.28 -18.55
N ARG A 68 -21.25 -24.41 -17.97
CA ARG A 68 -22.40 -23.55 -18.23
C ARG A 68 -22.83 -22.87 -16.94
N CYS A 69 -23.01 -21.55 -17.01
CA CYS A 69 -23.55 -20.79 -15.87
C CYS A 69 -25.05 -21.08 -15.74
N GLU A 70 -25.46 -21.64 -14.60
CA GLU A 70 -26.85 -21.90 -14.25
C GLU A 70 -27.33 -21.00 -13.10
N GLU A 71 -26.42 -20.19 -12.54
CA GLU A 71 -26.68 -19.35 -11.37
C GLU A 71 -27.33 -18.02 -11.79
N GLU A 72 -28.29 -17.54 -11.01
CA GLU A 72 -28.78 -16.15 -11.05
C GLU A 72 -27.71 -15.24 -10.47
N GLY A 73 -27.02 -14.48 -11.28
CA GLY A 73 -25.94 -13.57 -10.92
C GLY A 73 -25.17 -13.08 -12.13
N GLY A 74 -24.21 -12.21 -11.93
CA GLY A 74 -23.36 -11.74 -12.99
C GLY A 74 -22.51 -12.87 -13.58
N PHE A 75 -22.65 -13.16 -14.87
CA PHE A 75 -21.90 -14.24 -15.55
C PHE A 75 -20.40 -14.17 -15.26
N LYS A 76 -19.84 -12.98 -15.17
CA LYS A 76 -18.42 -12.75 -14.91
C LYS A 76 -17.98 -13.26 -13.52
N ASP A 77 -18.80 -13.08 -12.49
CA ASP A 77 -18.51 -13.55 -11.13
C ASP A 77 -18.64 -15.07 -11.03
N CYS A 78 -19.66 -15.64 -11.69
CA CYS A 78 -19.82 -17.08 -11.81
C CYS A 78 -18.63 -17.73 -12.53
N PHE A 79 -18.19 -17.14 -13.64
CA PHE A 79 -16.99 -17.59 -14.36
C PHE A 79 -15.75 -17.54 -13.47
N LYS A 80 -15.55 -16.46 -12.72
CA LYS A 80 -14.40 -16.30 -11.83
C LYS A 80 -14.36 -17.37 -10.73
N ARG A 81 -15.52 -17.71 -10.14
CA ARG A 81 -15.65 -18.82 -9.19
C ARG A 81 -15.31 -20.16 -9.83
N PHE A 82 -15.85 -20.43 -11.00
CA PHE A 82 -15.59 -21.64 -11.74
C PHE A 82 -14.10 -21.77 -12.09
N PHE A 83 -13.49 -20.72 -12.64
CA PHE A 83 -12.08 -20.71 -13.01
C PHE A 83 -11.16 -20.93 -11.80
N TYR A 84 -11.46 -20.30 -10.65
CA TYR A 84 -10.76 -20.54 -9.41
C TYR A 84 -10.78 -22.01 -9.01
N ARG A 85 -11.95 -22.66 -9.04
CA ARG A 85 -12.07 -24.10 -8.71
C ARG A 85 -11.24 -24.99 -9.66
N CYS A 86 -11.24 -24.68 -10.94
CA CYS A 86 -10.40 -25.42 -11.90
C CYS A 86 -8.91 -25.29 -11.58
N LEU A 87 -8.46 -24.11 -11.11
CA LEU A 87 -7.08 -23.90 -10.71
C LEU A 87 -6.74 -24.63 -9.40
N VAL A 88 -7.65 -24.64 -8.43
CA VAL A 88 -7.50 -25.42 -7.18
C VAL A 88 -7.37 -26.93 -7.53
N GLU A 89 -8.26 -27.47 -8.35
CA GLU A 89 -8.20 -28.86 -8.78
C GLU A 89 -6.89 -29.21 -9.54
N SER A 90 -6.39 -28.27 -10.34
CA SER A 90 -5.18 -28.49 -11.13
C SER A 90 -3.89 -28.38 -10.31
N THR A 91 -3.88 -27.59 -9.25
CA THR A 91 -2.69 -27.30 -8.44
C THR A 91 -2.68 -28.00 -7.09
N GLY A 92 -3.85 -28.46 -6.60
CA GLY A 92 -4.04 -28.97 -5.23
C GLY A 92 -3.89 -27.90 -4.16
N ARG A 93 -3.89 -26.60 -4.53
CA ARG A 93 -3.63 -25.47 -3.62
C ARG A 93 -4.83 -24.53 -3.56
N GLU A 94 -5.23 -24.15 -2.37
CA GLU A 94 -6.19 -23.09 -2.12
C GLU A 94 -5.47 -21.77 -1.80
N LEU A 95 -6.08 -20.64 -2.16
CA LEU A 95 -5.55 -19.32 -1.82
C LEU A 95 -6.25 -18.78 -0.58
N PRO A 96 -5.54 -18.11 0.35
CA PRO A 96 -6.14 -17.57 1.59
C PRO A 96 -7.34 -16.63 1.32
N TRP A 97 -7.26 -15.83 0.27
CA TRP A 97 -8.31 -14.91 -0.18
C TRP A 97 -9.22 -15.48 -1.25
N GLY A 98 -9.17 -16.79 -1.50
CA GLY A 98 -9.97 -17.46 -2.50
C GLY A 98 -9.87 -16.79 -3.88
N ASN A 99 -11.01 -16.51 -4.49
CA ASN A 99 -11.07 -15.87 -5.81
C ASN A 99 -10.98 -14.33 -5.75
N LEU A 100 -10.83 -13.73 -4.58
CA LEU A 100 -10.71 -12.28 -4.45
C LEU A 100 -9.33 -11.81 -4.94
N THR A 101 -9.32 -10.99 -5.98
CA THR A 101 -8.11 -10.42 -6.60
C THR A 101 -8.03 -8.90 -6.45
N GLY A 102 -9.01 -8.29 -5.77
CA GLY A 102 -9.09 -6.85 -5.52
C GLY A 102 -8.07 -6.35 -4.50
N ILE A 103 -7.85 -5.03 -4.52
CA ILE A 103 -6.90 -4.35 -3.62
C ILE A 103 -7.43 -4.32 -2.18
N ARG A 104 -8.76 -4.23 -2.00
CA ARG A 104 -9.43 -4.07 -0.70
C ARG A 104 -10.46 -5.18 -0.48
N PRO A 105 -10.03 -6.39 -0.08
CA PRO A 105 -10.97 -7.48 0.18
C PRO A 105 -11.88 -7.21 1.39
N THR A 106 -11.41 -6.43 2.37
CA THR A 106 -12.17 -6.01 3.56
C THR A 106 -13.43 -5.19 3.23
N LYS A 107 -13.48 -4.55 2.06
CA LYS A 107 -14.64 -3.76 1.63
C LYS A 107 -15.93 -4.57 1.56
N LEU A 108 -15.86 -5.87 1.27
CA LEU A 108 -17.03 -6.75 1.26
C LEU A 108 -17.58 -6.93 2.69
N ALA A 109 -16.70 -7.23 3.66
CA ALA A 109 -17.08 -7.34 5.06
C ALA A 109 -17.64 -6.02 5.59
N TYR A 110 -17.02 -4.89 5.22
CA TYR A 110 -17.50 -3.55 5.58
C TYR A 110 -18.94 -3.31 5.10
N ALA A 111 -19.21 -3.58 3.81
CA ALA A 111 -20.56 -3.41 3.24
C ALA A 111 -21.59 -4.31 3.93
N MET A 112 -21.26 -5.56 4.20
CA MET A 112 -22.16 -6.50 4.90
C MET A 112 -22.42 -6.09 6.36
N LEU A 113 -21.43 -5.50 7.05
CA LEU A 113 -21.65 -4.91 8.39
C LEU A 113 -22.56 -3.68 8.34
N GLU A 114 -22.48 -2.86 7.28
CA GLU A 114 -23.39 -1.72 7.04
C GLU A 114 -24.84 -2.21 6.78
N GLU A 115 -25.01 -3.36 6.13
CA GLU A 115 -26.30 -4.04 5.94
C GLU A 115 -26.84 -4.66 7.24
N GLY A 116 -26.04 -4.70 8.32
CA GLY A 116 -26.43 -5.25 9.62
C GLY A 116 -26.24 -6.76 9.77
N LYS A 117 -25.52 -7.41 8.84
CA LYS A 117 -25.23 -8.85 8.95
C LYS A 117 -24.36 -9.17 10.16
N GLN A 118 -24.60 -10.35 10.74
CA GLN A 118 -23.80 -10.89 11.83
C GLN A 118 -22.55 -11.57 11.30
N ASP A 119 -21.53 -11.74 12.15
CA ASP A 119 -20.22 -12.30 11.77
C ASP A 119 -20.34 -13.64 11.07
N GLN A 120 -21.18 -14.53 11.60
CA GLN A 120 -21.36 -15.86 11.04
C GLN A 120 -21.93 -15.80 9.61
N GLU A 121 -22.87 -14.87 9.35
CA GLU A 121 -23.46 -14.67 8.02
C GLU A 121 -22.42 -14.13 7.04
N ILE A 122 -21.55 -13.21 7.49
CA ILE A 122 -20.45 -12.65 6.69
C ILE A 122 -19.41 -13.73 6.36
N ILE A 123 -19.03 -14.54 7.35
CA ILE A 123 -18.09 -15.66 7.17
C ILE A 123 -18.64 -16.66 6.16
N GLU A 124 -19.90 -17.08 6.32
CA GLU A 124 -20.55 -18.02 5.41
C GLU A 124 -20.61 -17.48 3.98
N GLU A 125 -20.96 -16.21 3.80
CA GLU A 125 -21.02 -15.59 2.49
C GLU A 125 -19.63 -15.49 1.83
N LEU A 126 -18.62 -15.01 2.55
CA LEU A 126 -17.24 -14.91 2.03
C LEU A 126 -16.64 -16.27 1.68
N ARG A 127 -16.92 -17.30 2.50
CA ARG A 127 -16.45 -18.67 2.25
C ARG A 127 -17.16 -19.32 1.07
N ASN A 128 -18.48 -19.23 1.03
CA ASN A 128 -19.27 -19.92 0.00
C ASN A 128 -19.21 -19.23 -1.36
N THR A 129 -19.14 -17.88 -1.37
CA THR A 129 -19.14 -17.10 -2.62
C THR A 129 -17.74 -16.83 -3.14
N HIS A 130 -16.77 -16.62 -2.23
CA HIS A 130 -15.44 -16.19 -2.61
C HIS A 130 -14.32 -17.15 -2.23
N TYR A 131 -14.63 -18.25 -1.53
CA TYR A 131 -13.65 -19.26 -1.08
C TYR A 131 -12.55 -18.68 -0.17
N VAL A 132 -12.84 -17.60 0.53
CA VAL A 132 -11.92 -17.00 1.52
C VAL A 132 -11.80 -17.95 2.72
N ASN A 133 -10.60 -18.17 3.22
CA ASN A 133 -10.41 -19.02 4.39
C ASN A 133 -10.95 -18.36 5.67
N GLN A 134 -11.16 -19.15 6.72
CA GLN A 134 -11.76 -18.70 7.99
C GLN A 134 -10.97 -17.53 8.60
N GLU A 135 -9.66 -17.64 8.68
CA GLU A 135 -8.77 -16.64 9.27
C GLU A 135 -8.89 -15.28 8.57
N LYS A 136 -8.91 -15.27 7.22
CA LYS A 136 -9.05 -14.01 6.45
C LYS A 136 -10.46 -13.43 6.49
N CYS A 137 -11.49 -14.27 6.70
CA CYS A 137 -12.85 -13.78 7.00
C CYS A 137 -12.88 -13.02 8.33
N GLU A 138 -12.35 -13.63 9.39
CA GLU A 138 -12.27 -13.01 10.72
C GLU A 138 -11.44 -11.72 10.70
N LEU A 139 -10.26 -11.75 10.09
CA LEU A 139 -9.42 -10.57 9.89
C LEU A 139 -10.16 -9.43 9.16
N SER A 140 -10.93 -9.78 8.11
CA SER A 140 -11.72 -8.78 7.35
C SER A 140 -12.79 -8.13 8.20
N ILE A 141 -13.47 -8.90 9.05
CA ILE A 141 -14.53 -8.41 9.94
C ILE A 141 -13.95 -7.49 11.01
N ASP A 142 -12.84 -7.91 11.64
CA ASP A 142 -12.15 -7.14 12.67
C ASP A 142 -11.69 -5.78 12.16
N ILE A 143 -11.08 -5.77 10.97
CA ILE A 143 -10.63 -4.53 10.33
C ILE A 143 -11.83 -3.66 9.98
N ALA A 144 -12.84 -4.20 9.32
CA ALA A 144 -14.02 -3.44 8.89
C ALA A 144 -14.77 -2.78 10.06
N ARG A 145 -14.86 -3.45 11.21
CA ARG A 145 -15.43 -2.88 12.43
C ARG A 145 -14.62 -1.71 12.95
N ARG A 146 -13.30 -1.87 13.01
CA ARG A 146 -12.39 -0.84 13.51
C ARG A 146 -12.35 0.36 12.58
N GLU A 147 -12.29 0.13 11.27
CA GLU A 147 -12.39 1.20 10.27
C GLU A 147 -13.69 2.00 10.45
N ARG A 148 -14.83 1.32 10.61
CA ARG A 148 -16.12 1.98 10.83
C ARG A 148 -16.15 2.83 12.11
N GLU A 149 -15.56 2.33 13.19
CA GLU A 149 -15.44 3.07 14.46
C GLU A 149 -14.55 4.29 14.30
N LEU A 150 -13.34 4.12 13.76
CA LEU A 150 -12.36 5.20 13.59
C LEU A 150 -12.85 6.27 12.60
N LEU A 151 -13.52 5.86 11.53
CA LEU A 151 -14.07 6.78 10.54
C LEU A 151 -15.32 7.53 11.04
N SER A 152 -15.95 7.10 12.12
CA SER A 152 -17.14 7.79 12.69
C SER A 152 -16.84 9.22 13.12
N GLY A 153 -15.58 9.55 13.44
CA GLY A 153 -15.14 10.89 13.84
C GLY A 153 -14.69 11.79 12.69
N ILE A 154 -14.79 11.35 11.44
CA ILE A 154 -14.30 12.07 10.25
C ILE A 154 -15.40 12.99 9.68
N HIS A 155 -14.97 14.16 9.19
CA HIS A 155 -15.84 15.14 8.52
C HIS A 155 -15.90 14.85 7.00
N TYR A 156 -16.49 13.73 6.59
CA TYR A 156 -16.49 13.23 5.20
C TYR A 156 -16.46 14.32 4.11
N GLN A 157 -17.60 14.98 3.85
CA GLN A 157 -17.73 16.03 2.80
C GLN A 157 -17.36 17.43 3.29
N GLY A 158 -17.54 17.68 4.59
CA GLY A 158 -17.19 18.95 5.24
C GLY A 158 -15.72 19.06 5.59
N GLY A 159 -14.97 17.95 5.48
CA GLY A 159 -13.56 17.87 5.82
C GLY A 159 -12.67 17.38 4.69
N TYR A 160 -11.36 17.39 4.96
CA TYR A 160 -10.33 16.88 4.08
C TYR A 160 -9.09 16.46 4.86
N SER A 161 -8.24 15.69 4.19
CA SER A 161 -6.91 15.34 4.66
C SER A 161 -5.84 16.00 3.79
N LEU A 162 -4.71 16.35 4.37
CA LEU A 162 -3.59 16.97 3.66
C LEU A 162 -2.41 16.01 3.60
N TYR A 163 -1.93 15.72 2.41
CA TYR A 163 -0.70 14.99 2.16
C TYR A 163 0.39 15.90 1.61
N ILE A 164 1.61 15.80 2.15
CA ILE A 164 2.77 16.55 1.66
C ILE A 164 3.86 15.57 1.29
N GLY A 165 4.17 15.52 0.00
CA GLY A 165 5.22 14.65 -0.54
C GLY A 165 6.60 15.29 -0.47
N ILE A 166 7.55 14.61 0.17
CA ILE A 166 8.98 14.96 0.16
C ILE A 166 9.70 13.86 -0.62
N PRO A 167 10.06 14.08 -1.90
CA PRO A 167 10.52 13.01 -2.79
C PRO A 167 12.01 12.70 -2.64
N PHE A 168 12.61 13.02 -1.51
CA PHE A 168 14.04 12.81 -1.29
C PHE A 168 14.27 11.63 -0.34
N CYS A 169 15.28 10.80 -0.65
CA CYS A 169 15.77 9.73 0.19
C CYS A 169 17.30 9.80 0.31
N PRO A 170 17.91 9.23 1.36
CA PRO A 170 19.37 9.09 1.41
C PRO A 170 19.93 8.28 0.22
N SER A 171 19.25 7.17 -0.13
CA SER A 171 19.51 6.31 -1.28
C SER A 171 18.22 5.66 -1.74
N THR A 172 18.19 5.09 -2.97
CA THR A 172 17.04 4.34 -3.48
C THR A 172 17.18 2.86 -3.11
N CYS A 173 16.19 2.33 -2.39
CA CYS A 173 16.13 0.91 -2.03
C CYS A 173 15.81 0.03 -3.25
N LEU A 174 16.23 -1.24 -3.22
CA LEU A 174 16.07 -2.22 -4.30
C LEU A 174 14.61 -2.42 -4.71
N TYR A 175 13.70 -2.51 -3.74
CA TYR A 175 12.28 -2.79 -3.93
C TYR A 175 11.42 -1.54 -4.19
N CYS A 176 11.98 -0.34 -3.97
CA CYS A 176 11.21 0.90 -3.98
C CYS A 176 10.71 1.25 -5.38
N SER A 177 9.41 1.58 -5.47
CA SER A 177 8.76 2.07 -6.67
C SER A 177 8.10 3.44 -6.50
N PHE A 178 8.24 4.05 -5.32
CA PHE A 178 7.75 5.39 -5.08
C PHE A 178 8.58 6.45 -5.82
N THR A 179 7.98 7.60 -6.06
CA THR A 179 8.70 8.78 -6.57
C THR A 179 9.69 9.24 -5.50
N SER A 180 10.94 8.80 -5.61
CA SER A 180 12.00 9.14 -4.66
C SER A 180 13.34 9.29 -5.38
N TYR A 181 14.11 10.27 -4.93
CA TYR A 181 15.39 10.64 -5.52
C TYR A 181 16.47 10.74 -4.45
N PRO A 182 17.71 10.27 -4.71
CA PRO A 182 18.81 10.49 -3.79
C PRO A 182 19.02 11.99 -3.54
N ILE A 183 18.94 12.42 -2.28
CA ILE A 183 19.03 13.86 -1.92
C ILE A 183 20.35 14.47 -2.35
N ALA A 184 21.43 13.70 -2.40
CA ALA A 184 22.74 14.16 -2.82
C ALA A 184 22.73 14.79 -4.23
N ALA A 185 21.90 14.29 -5.14
CA ALA A 185 21.74 14.83 -6.50
C ALA A 185 20.86 16.08 -6.56
N HIS A 186 20.13 16.40 -5.50
CA HIS A 186 19.13 17.48 -5.47
C HIS A 186 19.35 18.55 -4.41
N ARG A 187 20.44 18.48 -3.62
CA ARG A 187 20.70 19.40 -2.49
C ARG A 187 20.50 20.87 -2.81
N GLN A 188 20.96 21.32 -3.98
CA GLN A 188 20.84 22.71 -4.42
C GLN A 188 19.39 23.15 -4.76
N ARG A 189 18.48 22.18 -4.92
CA ARG A 189 17.09 22.42 -5.30
C ARG A 189 16.09 22.26 -4.14
N VAL A 190 16.54 21.74 -2.99
CA VAL A 190 15.66 21.43 -1.85
C VAL A 190 14.92 22.68 -1.38
N ASP A 191 15.63 23.83 -1.24
CA ASP A 191 15.00 25.07 -0.78
C ASP A 191 13.96 25.59 -1.77
N GLN A 192 14.27 25.55 -3.08
CA GLN A 192 13.32 25.91 -4.14
C GLN A 192 12.12 24.95 -4.17
N TYR A 193 12.35 23.67 -3.90
CA TYR A 193 11.29 22.67 -3.79
C TYR A 193 10.33 23.01 -2.65
N ILE A 194 10.86 23.32 -1.48
CA ILE A 194 10.05 23.73 -0.30
C ILE A 194 9.26 25.00 -0.60
N ASP A 195 9.87 26.01 -1.27
CA ASP A 195 9.16 27.22 -1.70
C ASP A 195 7.97 26.90 -2.60
N CYS A 196 8.13 25.93 -3.53
CA CYS A 196 7.05 25.47 -4.40
C CYS A 196 5.94 24.77 -3.60
N VAL A 197 6.29 23.90 -2.64
CA VAL A 197 5.31 23.27 -1.76
C VAL A 197 4.55 24.31 -0.93
N ILE A 198 5.23 25.32 -0.39
CA ILE A 198 4.59 26.41 0.35
C ILE A 198 3.60 27.17 -0.55
N ARG A 199 3.95 27.45 -1.81
CA ARG A 199 3.01 28.07 -2.77
C ARG A 199 1.78 27.21 -3.04
N GLU A 200 1.91 25.89 -3.10
CA GLU A 200 0.74 24.99 -3.17
C GLU A 200 -0.09 25.06 -1.88
N MET A 201 0.56 25.09 -0.69
CA MET A 201 -0.12 25.26 0.61
C MET A 201 -0.93 26.55 0.66
N GLU A 202 -0.36 27.68 0.23
CA GLU A 202 -1.04 28.96 0.18
C GLU A 202 -2.28 28.95 -0.72
N PHE A 203 -2.21 28.26 -1.85
CA PHE A 203 -3.37 28.07 -2.73
C PHE A 203 -4.44 27.22 -2.04
N VAL A 204 -4.06 26.07 -1.49
CA VAL A 204 -5.00 25.12 -0.86
C VAL A 204 -5.65 25.73 0.39
N SER A 205 -4.90 26.45 1.23
CA SER A 205 -5.44 27.11 2.44
C SER A 205 -6.55 28.11 2.11
N ARG A 206 -6.41 28.86 1.02
CA ARG A 206 -7.47 29.76 0.53
C ARG A 206 -8.66 29.02 -0.06
N GLN A 207 -8.44 27.88 -0.71
CA GLN A 207 -9.47 27.10 -1.39
C GLN A 207 -10.31 26.26 -0.43
N TYR A 208 -9.71 25.80 0.66
CA TYR A 208 -10.30 24.90 1.67
C TYR A 208 -10.44 25.55 3.06
N GLY A 209 -10.37 26.88 3.15
CA GLY A 209 -10.41 27.59 4.43
C GLY A 209 -11.74 27.47 5.20
N ASP A 210 -12.82 27.04 4.53
CA ASP A 210 -14.13 26.74 5.11
C ASP A 210 -14.35 25.26 5.47
N LYS A 211 -13.36 24.40 5.20
CA LYS A 211 -13.43 22.97 5.45
C LYS A 211 -12.58 22.56 6.64
N VAL A 212 -12.97 21.46 7.28
CA VAL A 212 -12.28 20.91 8.43
C VAL A 212 -11.08 20.08 7.98
N LEU A 213 -9.90 20.37 8.51
CA LEU A 213 -8.71 19.57 8.29
C LEU A 213 -8.65 18.44 9.33
N ASP A 214 -8.87 17.20 8.92
CA ASP A 214 -8.90 16.03 9.82
C ASP A 214 -7.52 15.42 10.03
N THR A 215 -6.73 15.24 8.96
CA THR A 215 -5.39 14.64 9.09
C THR A 215 -4.34 15.37 8.27
N VAL A 216 -3.10 15.35 8.75
CA VAL A 216 -1.91 15.83 8.02
C VAL A 216 -0.88 14.72 7.99
N TYR A 217 -0.43 14.37 6.79
CA TYR A 217 0.57 13.33 6.58
C TYR A 217 1.70 13.84 5.68
N ILE A 218 2.93 13.78 6.17
CA ILE A 218 4.13 14.15 5.42
C ILE A 218 4.95 12.89 5.16
N GLY A 219 5.08 12.52 3.89
CA GLY A 219 5.70 11.26 3.48
C GLY A 219 6.30 11.33 2.08
N GLY A 220 6.32 10.19 1.40
CA GLY A 220 6.74 10.04 0.00
C GLY A 220 8.08 9.36 -0.16
N GLY A 221 9.18 10.09 -0.04
CA GLY A 221 10.53 9.55 0.10
C GLY A 221 10.86 9.38 1.58
N THR A 222 11.64 10.31 2.12
CA THR A 222 12.00 10.35 3.54
C THR A 222 12.06 11.81 3.99
N PRO A 223 11.00 12.34 4.62
CA PRO A 223 10.94 13.75 5.06
C PRO A 223 12.13 14.19 5.93
N THR A 224 12.68 13.31 6.74
CA THR A 224 13.86 13.58 7.58
C THR A 224 15.18 13.67 6.79
N THR A 225 15.16 13.58 5.46
CA THR A 225 16.30 14.01 4.62
C THR A 225 16.48 15.51 4.59
N LEU A 226 15.41 16.27 4.88
CA LEU A 226 15.47 17.72 5.04
C LEU A 226 16.31 18.07 6.27
N GLU A 227 17.05 19.20 6.18
CA GLU A 227 17.80 19.73 7.32
C GLU A 227 16.83 20.33 8.38
N PRO A 228 17.26 20.47 9.65
CA PRO A 228 16.38 20.97 10.71
C PRO A 228 15.70 22.32 10.37
N GLU A 229 16.43 23.25 9.76
CA GLU A 229 15.93 24.56 9.35
C GLU A 229 14.90 24.46 8.23
N GLN A 230 15.09 23.51 7.30
CA GLN A 230 14.17 23.24 6.19
C GLN A 230 12.87 22.62 6.70
N LEU A 231 12.96 21.66 7.63
CA LEU A 231 11.80 21.09 8.33
C LEU A 231 11.05 22.17 9.11
N ASP A 232 11.74 22.98 9.89
CA ASP A 232 11.15 24.05 10.67
C ASP A 232 10.40 25.04 9.77
N ARG A 233 11.02 25.48 8.65
CA ARG A 233 10.40 26.38 7.68
C ARG A 233 9.13 25.79 7.07
N LEU A 234 9.16 24.52 6.65
CA LEU A 234 8.02 23.82 6.09
C LEU A 234 6.87 23.75 7.10
N LEU A 235 7.16 23.32 8.33
CA LEU A 235 6.17 23.10 9.39
C LEU A 235 5.62 24.43 9.94
N CYS A 236 6.44 25.47 10.04
CA CYS A 236 6.01 26.82 10.39
C CYS A 236 4.96 27.36 9.41
N ASN A 237 5.23 27.26 8.10
CA ASN A 237 4.27 27.68 7.07
C ASN A 237 2.99 26.83 7.11
N LEU A 238 3.12 25.51 7.28
CA LEU A 238 1.98 24.61 7.42
C LEU A 238 1.06 25.04 8.58
N LYS A 239 1.63 25.28 9.77
CA LYS A 239 0.87 25.71 10.97
C LYS A 239 0.29 27.11 10.87
N THR A 240 0.89 27.99 10.06
CA THR A 240 0.40 29.35 9.82
C THR A 240 -0.77 29.36 8.83
N LEU A 241 -0.75 28.50 7.84
CA LEU A 241 -1.72 28.49 6.74
C LEU A 241 -2.96 27.64 7.03
N PHE A 242 -2.88 26.65 7.91
CA PHE A 242 -3.97 25.72 8.19
C PHE A 242 -4.34 25.71 9.67
N ASP A 243 -5.65 25.53 9.96
CA ASP A 243 -6.14 25.36 11.32
C ASP A 243 -5.90 23.93 11.81
N PHE A 244 -5.08 23.81 12.83
CA PHE A 244 -4.75 22.52 13.46
C PHE A 244 -5.63 22.18 14.66
N SER A 245 -6.61 23.02 15.01
CA SER A 245 -7.48 22.79 16.18
C SER A 245 -8.35 21.54 16.02
N THR A 246 -8.62 21.13 14.79
CA THR A 246 -9.44 19.97 14.43
C THR A 246 -8.63 18.76 13.96
N VAL A 247 -7.33 18.90 13.79
CA VAL A 247 -6.46 17.82 13.27
C VAL A 247 -6.37 16.67 14.26
N GLN A 248 -6.89 15.51 13.87
CA GLN A 248 -6.91 14.29 14.68
C GLN A 248 -5.61 13.50 14.58
N GLU A 249 -4.91 13.59 13.44
CA GLU A 249 -3.62 12.94 13.21
C GLU A 249 -2.66 13.88 12.49
N PHE A 250 -1.44 14.03 13.05
CA PHE A 250 -0.33 14.67 12.39
C PHE A 250 0.88 13.73 12.36
N THR A 251 1.10 13.13 11.20
CA THR A 251 2.15 12.11 10.97
C THR A 251 3.25 12.65 10.07
N VAL A 252 4.51 12.33 10.41
CA VAL A 252 5.69 12.56 9.56
C VAL A 252 6.49 11.27 9.47
N GLU A 253 6.75 10.81 8.25
CA GLU A 253 7.63 9.66 8.04
C GLU A 253 9.10 10.02 8.33
N ALA A 254 9.66 9.42 9.36
CA ALA A 254 11.09 9.40 9.64
C ALA A 254 11.68 8.02 9.28
N GLY A 255 11.23 7.46 8.16
CA GLY A 255 11.32 6.06 7.81
C GLY A 255 12.74 5.48 7.63
N ARG A 256 13.78 6.33 7.61
CA ARG A 256 15.18 5.93 7.39
C ARG A 256 16.03 6.35 8.59
N ALA A 257 16.57 5.39 9.34
CA ALA A 257 17.42 5.65 10.51
C ALA A 257 18.68 6.48 10.18
N ASP A 258 19.22 6.34 8.97
CA ASP A 258 20.37 7.12 8.47
C ASP A 258 20.04 8.59 8.15
N SER A 259 18.78 9.00 8.29
CA SER A 259 18.35 10.41 8.12
C SER A 259 17.86 11.06 9.42
N ILE A 260 17.76 10.29 10.51
CA ILE A 260 17.23 10.76 11.79
C ILE A 260 18.37 11.39 12.63
N THR A 261 18.12 12.58 13.14
CA THR A 261 18.97 13.24 14.16
C THR A 261 18.10 13.79 15.29
N ARG A 262 18.72 14.06 16.45
CA ARG A 262 18.01 14.64 17.60
C ARG A 262 17.36 15.97 17.25
N GLU A 263 18.09 16.85 16.56
CA GLU A 263 17.62 18.18 16.17
C GLU A 263 16.38 18.10 15.28
N LYS A 264 16.36 17.17 14.31
CA LYS A 264 15.20 16.96 13.42
C LYS A 264 13.98 16.46 14.21
N LEU A 265 14.18 15.49 15.12
CA LEU A 265 13.09 14.99 15.97
C LEU A 265 12.55 16.07 16.91
N GLU A 266 13.41 16.91 17.48
CA GLU A 266 13.02 18.04 18.32
C GLU A 266 12.22 19.09 17.53
N VAL A 267 12.60 19.37 16.26
CA VAL A 267 11.80 20.20 15.35
C VAL A 267 10.41 19.62 15.16
N LEU A 268 10.29 18.34 14.82
CA LEU A 268 9.00 17.68 14.63
C LEU A 268 8.13 17.77 15.90
N ARG A 269 8.71 17.51 17.09
CA ARG A 269 7.98 17.61 18.37
C ARG A 269 7.53 19.02 18.68
N ARG A 270 8.39 20.02 18.46
CA ARG A 270 8.07 21.43 18.68
C ARG A 270 6.88 21.89 17.84
N HIS A 271 6.73 21.35 16.63
CA HIS A 271 5.58 21.64 15.76
C HIS A 271 4.35 20.76 16.04
N GLY A 272 4.38 19.89 17.06
CA GLY A 272 3.24 19.10 17.48
C GLY A 272 2.98 17.87 16.61
N VAL A 273 4.01 17.36 15.92
CA VAL A 273 3.91 16.05 15.25
C VAL A 273 3.64 14.98 16.31
N GLY A 274 2.50 14.29 16.17
CA GLY A 274 2.04 13.29 17.13
C GLY A 274 2.56 11.89 16.82
N ARG A 275 2.71 11.55 15.53
CA ARG A 275 3.10 10.22 15.06
C ARG A 275 4.28 10.30 14.09
N ILE A 276 5.23 9.41 14.24
CA ILE A 276 6.33 9.21 13.30
C ILE A 276 6.48 7.75 12.92
N SER A 277 7.24 7.46 11.87
CA SER A 277 7.67 6.11 11.56
C SER A 277 9.18 5.96 11.65
N VAL A 278 9.67 4.84 12.19
CA VAL A 278 11.06 4.41 12.13
C VAL A 278 11.07 3.02 11.51
N ASN A 279 11.41 2.91 10.21
CA ASN A 279 11.12 1.73 9.41
C ASN A 279 12.37 0.86 9.20
N PRO A 280 12.57 -0.24 9.98
CA PRO A 280 13.69 -1.13 9.79
C PRO A 280 13.59 -1.92 8.48
N GLN A 281 12.41 -2.33 8.07
CA GLN A 281 12.06 -3.30 7.03
C GLN A 281 12.43 -4.74 7.42
N THR A 282 13.60 -4.93 7.99
CA THR A 282 14.14 -6.15 8.60
C THR A 282 15.20 -5.79 9.65
N MET A 283 15.49 -6.69 10.56
CA MET A 283 16.58 -6.57 11.53
C MET A 283 17.75 -7.53 11.18
N LYS A 284 17.86 -7.96 9.94
CA LYS A 284 18.98 -8.74 9.39
C LYS A 284 19.89 -7.85 8.58
N GLN A 285 21.17 -7.68 9.04
CA GLN A 285 22.11 -6.74 8.42
C GLN A 285 22.39 -7.08 6.96
N GLU A 286 22.61 -8.36 6.65
CA GLU A 286 22.92 -8.81 5.30
C GLU A 286 21.78 -8.45 4.32
N THR A 287 20.52 -8.57 4.77
CA THR A 287 19.37 -8.18 3.96
C THR A 287 19.29 -6.67 3.79
N LEU A 288 19.57 -5.87 4.83
CA LEU A 288 19.65 -4.40 4.73
C LEU A 288 20.69 -3.97 3.68
N ASP A 289 21.83 -4.64 3.63
CA ASP A 289 22.89 -4.36 2.65
C ASP A 289 22.42 -4.71 1.23
N ILE A 290 21.77 -5.86 1.03
CA ILE A 290 21.22 -6.29 -0.27
C ILE A 290 20.19 -5.30 -0.79
N ILE A 291 19.24 -4.88 0.06
CA ILE A 291 18.17 -3.96 -0.34
C ILE A 291 18.61 -2.49 -0.44
N GLY A 292 19.88 -2.20 -0.14
CA GLY A 292 20.46 -0.86 -0.30
C GLY A 292 20.01 0.14 0.77
N ARG A 293 19.66 -0.36 1.98
CA ARG A 293 19.47 0.48 3.16
C ARG A 293 20.84 0.90 3.68
N GLY A 294 21.11 2.21 3.74
CA GLY A 294 22.40 2.70 4.25
C GLY A 294 22.57 2.61 5.78
N ALA A 295 21.49 2.29 6.50
CA ALA A 295 21.50 2.18 7.95
C ALA A 295 21.84 0.75 8.40
N THR A 296 22.60 0.63 9.49
CA THR A 296 22.81 -0.63 10.21
C THR A 296 21.67 -0.90 11.20
N VAL A 297 21.52 -2.17 11.62
CA VAL A 297 20.59 -2.55 12.69
C VAL A 297 20.84 -1.70 13.95
N ALA A 298 22.11 -1.49 14.32
CA ALA A 298 22.48 -0.67 15.48
C ALA A 298 21.97 0.79 15.35
N GLN A 299 22.03 1.37 14.15
CA GLN A 299 21.51 2.71 13.87
C GLN A 299 19.97 2.75 13.95
N VAL A 300 19.27 1.69 13.53
CA VAL A 300 17.81 1.58 13.70
C VAL A 300 17.44 1.58 15.17
N LEU A 301 18.13 0.78 16.00
CA LEU A 301 17.91 0.72 17.44
C LEU A 301 18.16 2.09 18.10
N GLU A 302 19.22 2.78 17.71
CA GLU A 302 19.58 4.08 18.26
C GLU A 302 18.57 5.16 17.82
N ALA A 303 18.16 5.18 16.56
CA ALA A 303 17.15 6.12 16.05
C ALA A 303 15.80 5.95 16.77
N TYR A 304 15.41 4.70 17.04
CA TYR A 304 14.20 4.41 17.81
C TYR A 304 14.31 4.90 19.25
N ARG A 305 15.42 4.60 19.94
CA ARG A 305 15.67 5.06 21.32
C ARG A 305 15.65 6.58 21.38
N LEU A 306 16.33 7.24 20.46
CA LEU A 306 16.38 8.69 20.35
C LEU A 306 14.98 9.30 20.16
N ALA A 307 14.13 8.69 19.34
CA ALA A 307 12.76 9.14 19.16
C ALA A 307 11.95 9.04 20.46
N ARG A 308 12.11 7.96 21.22
CA ARG A 308 11.51 7.82 22.56
C ARG A 308 12.03 8.87 23.55
N GLU A 309 13.35 9.13 23.58
CA GLU A 309 13.97 10.14 24.45
C GLU A 309 13.46 11.56 24.16
N VAL A 310 13.25 11.90 22.89
CA VAL A 310 12.65 13.18 22.45
C VAL A 310 11.17 13.28 22.82
N GLY A 311 10.54 12.16 23.20
CA GLY A 311 9.18 12.11 23.73
C GLY A 311 8.11 11.69 22.73
N PHE A 312 8.48 11.00 21.63
CA PHE A 312 7.48 10.38 20.77
C PHE A 312 6.89 9.13 21.46
N ASP A 313 5.57 9.10 21.56
CA ASP A 313 4.77 8.03 22.15
C ASP A 313 3.81 7.36 21.15
N ASN A 314 3.95 7.69 19.86
CA ASN A 314 3.28 7.03 18.74
C ASN A 314 4.29 6.82 17.60
N ILE A 315 5.00 5.68 17.65
CA ILE A 315 6.03 5.33 16.68
C ILE A 315 5.58 4.06 15.95
N ASN A 316 5.47 4.17 14.63
CA ASN A 316 5.22 3.04 13.73
C ASN A 316 6.56 2.43 13.28
N MET A 317 6.57 1.12 13.08
CA MET A 317 7.62 0.41 12.36
C MET A 317 7.06 -0.31 11.15
N ASP A 318 7.73 -0.21 9.99
CA ASP A 318 7.39 -1.01 8.81
C ASP A 318 8.35 -2.18 8.70
N LEU A 319 7.78 -3.35 8.43
CA LEU A 319 8.49 -4.58 8.06
C LEU A 319 8.06 -5.02 6.66
N ILE A 320 8.97 -5.70 5.96
CA ILE A 320 8.68 -6.31 4.66
C ILE A 320 9.01 -7.80 4.74
N LEU A 321 8.01 -8.64 4.51
CA LEU A 321 8.16 -10.09 4.39
C LEU A 321 8.45 -10.48 2.95
N GLY A 322 9.30 -11.48 2.77
CA GLY A 322 9.72 -11.94 1.44
C GLY A 322 10.90 -11.17 0.87
N LEU A 323 11.70 -10.50 1.71
CA LEU A 323 12.94 -9.86 1.28
C LEU A 323 13.96 -10.89 0.80
N PRO A 324 14.92 -10.48 -0.08
CA PRO A 324 15.93 -11.38 -0.63
C PRO A 324 16.71 -12.16 0.43
N GLY A 325 16.69 -13.49 0.32
CA GLY A 325 17.48 -14.39 1.16
C GLY A 325 17.02 -14.49 2.62
N GLU A 326 15.81 -14.05 2.95
CA GLU A 326 15.24 -14.23 4.27
C GLU A 326 14.50 -15.56 4.41
N THR A 327 14.64 -16.17 5.57
CA THR A 327 13.98 -17.38 6.01
C THR A 327 12.95 -17.05 7.11
N GLU A 328 12.13 -18.02 7.47
CA GLU A 328 11.20 -17.95 8.61
C GLU A 328 11.92 -17.59 9.92
N ASP A 329 13.12 -18.18 10.15
CA ASP A 329 13.97 -17.87 11.32
C ASP A 329 14.47 -16.41 11.31
N ASP A 330 14.73 -15.83 10.14
CA ASP A 330 15.14 -14.42 10.02
C ASP A 330 13.98 -13.48 10.35
N VAL A 331 12.78 -13.83 9.89
CA VAL A 331 11.56 -13.10 10.24
C VAL A 331 11.29 -13.21 11.74
N GLN A 332 11.41 -14.40 12.32
CA GLN A 332 11.22 -14.57 13.77
C GLN A 332 12.20 -13.71 14.57
N ARG A 333 13.50 -13.72 14.21
CA ARG A 333 14.51 -12.86 14.88
C ARG A 333 14.20 -11.37 14.73
N THR A 334 13.70 -10.96 13.59
CA THR A 334 13.26 -9.57 13.36
C THR A 334 12.08 -9.21 14.27
N ILE A 335 11.08 -10.07 14.35
CA ILE A 335 9.90 -9.88 15.21
C ILE A 335 10.29 -9.84 16.69
N ASP A 336 11.18 -10.73 17.16
CA ASP A 336 11.65 -10.75 18.54
C ASP A 336 12.34 -9.42 18.94
N GLN A 337 13.14 -8.84 18.02
CA GLN A 337 13.75 -7.53 18.23
C GLN A 337 12.70 -6.41 18.24
N VAL A 338 11.71 -6.44 17.36
CA VAL A 338 10.62 -5.47 17.33
C VAL A 338 9.78 -5.55 18.62
N ILE A 339 9.49 -6.76 19.11
CA ILE A 339 8.80 -6.95 20.39
C ILE A 339 9.59 -6.29 21.53
N SER A 340 10.91 -6.46 21.57
CA SER A 340 11.75 -5.87 22.60
C SER A 340 11.79 -4.33 22.56
N LEU A 341 11.61 -3.73 21.40
CA LEU A 341 11.51 -2.28 21.23
C LEU A 341 10.14 -1.73 21.63
N ALA A 342 9.10 -2.55 21.52
CA ALA A 342 7.73 -2.20 21.85
C ALA A 342 7.21 -0.93 21.13
N PRO A 343 7.19 -0.88 19.78
CA PRO A 343 6.57 0.20 19.05
C PRO A 343 5.08 0.31 19.35
N ASP A 344 4.45 1.41 18.94
CA ASP A 344 3.01 1.64 19.16
C ASP A 344 2.17 1.13 18.01
N SER A 345 2.76 1.01 16.84
CA SER A 345 2.15 0.42 15.65
C SER A 345 3.19 -0.30 14.79
N LEU A 346 2.71 -1.26 14.02
CA LEU A 346 3.49 -2.09 13.12
C LEU A 346 2.77 -2.20 11.79
N THR A 347 3.47 -1.92 10.68
CA THR A 347 2.96 -2.20 9.34
C THR A 347 3.74 -3.35 8.74
N VAL A 348 3.07 -4.43 8.43
CA VAL A 348 3.65 -5.62 7.80
C VAL A 348 3.30 -5.61 6.32
N HIS A 349 4.33 -5.46 5.50
CA HIS A 349 4.21 -5.48 4.04
C HIS A 349 4.65 -6.84 3.50
N SER A 350 3.88 -7.37 2.57
CA SER A 350 4.34 -8.45 1.70
C SER A 350 5.05 -7.84 0.49
N LEU A 351 6.26 -8.29 0.20
CA LEU A 351 7.07 -7.74 -0.89
C LEU A 351 6.31 -7.79 -2.22
N ALA A 352 6.16 -6.66 -2.88
CA ALA A 352 5.52 -6.55 -4.18
C ALA A 352 6.55 -6.29 -5.28
N ILE A 353 6.54 -7.10 -6.34
CA ILE A 353 7.42 -6.95 -7.48
C ILE A 353 6.84 -5.90 -8.42
N LYS A 354 7.39 -4.68 -8.37
CA LYS A 354 6.96 -3.53 -9.18
C LYS A 354 7.82 -3.36 -10.41
N ARG A 355 7.21 -3.01 -11.55
CA ARG A 355 7.95 -2.78 -12.81
C ARG A 355 9.03 -1.70 -12.69
N ALA A 356 8.80 -0.67 -11.89
CA ALA A 356 9.72 0.45 -11.72
C ALA A 356 10.84 0.18 -10.71
N SER A 357 10.82 -0.93 -9.97
CA SER A 357 11.86 -1.26 -8.99
C SER A 357 13.04 -1.99 -9.64
N ARG A 358 14.24 -1.80 -9.07
CA ARG A 358 15.46 -2.54 -9.46
C ARG A 358 15.40 -4.02 -9.07
N LEU A 359 14.40 -4.41 -8.27
CA LEU A 359 14.17 -5.78 -7.84
C LEU A 359 13.98 -6.75 -9.03
N ASN A 360 13.39 -6.28 -10.13
CA ASN A 360 13.24 -7.12 -11.33
C ASN A 360 14.60 -7.56 -11.92
N GLN A 361 15.58 -6.66 -11.96
CA GLN A 361 16.93 -7.00 -12.41
C GLN A 361 17.58 -7.98 -11.43
N TRP A 362 17.45 -7.73 -10.14
CA TRP A 362 17.96 -8.61 -9.10
C TRP A 362 17.40 -10.04 -9.19
N ILE A 363 16.08 -10.17 -9.45
CA ILE A 363 15.41 -11.46 -9.67
C ILE A 363 15.99 -12.19 -10.89
N GLN A 364 16.29 -11.48 -11.97
CA GLN A 364 16.89 -12.10 -13.17
C GLN A 364 18.29 -12.67 -12.89
N GLU A 365 19.04 -12.08 -11.97
CA GLU A 365 20.40 -12.48 -11.61
C GLU A 365 20.43 -13.58 -10.54
N HIS A 366 19.46 -13.62 -9.60
CA HIS A 366 19.52 -14.46 -8.41
C HIS A 366 18.35 -15.44 -8.27
N GLY A 367 17.30 -15.33 -9.12
CA GLY A 367 16.11 -16.16 -9.06
C GLY A 367 15.00 -15.58 -8.15
N ILE A 368 13.75 -15.86 -8.50
CA ILE A 368 12.57 -15.43 -7.75
C ILE A 368 12.36 -16.25 -6.47
N GLU A 369 12.87 -17.46 -6.43
CA GLU A 369 12.79 -18.41 -5.31
C GLU A 369 13.48 -17.90 -4.05
N THR A 370 14.33 -16.88 -4.17
CA THR A 370 14.97 -16.19 -3.04
C THR A 370 14.04 -15.23 -2.31
N LEU A 371 12.87 -14.93 -2.88
CA LEU A 371 11.84 -14.04 -2.34
C LEU A 371 10.71 -14.86 -1.71
N ARG A 372 10.94 -15.41 -0.53
CA ARG A 372 10.00 -16.31 0.13
C ARG A 372 9.12 -15.58 1.13
N ASN A 373 7.83 -15.42 0.83
CA ASN A 373 6.80 -15.07 1.78
C ASN A 373 5.81 -16.23 1.88
N THR A 374 5.60 -16.75 3.08
CA THR A 374 4.83 -17.97 3.36
C THR A 374 3.72 -17.69 4.38
N ASP A 375 2.77 -18.64 4.53
CA ASP A 375 1.78 -18.57 5.61
C ASP A 375 2.47 -18.49 6.98
N GLU A 376 3.61 -19.17 7.15
CA GLU A 376 4.38 -19.17 8.39
C GLU A 376 5.00 -17.79 8.70
N THR A 377 5.59 -17.12 7.70
CA THR A 377 6.12 -15.75 7.90
C THR A 377 5.02 -14.75 8.24
N MET A 378 3.84 -14.88 7.64
CA MET A 378 2.66 -14.06 7.97
C MET A 378 2.19 -14.34 9.41
N ALA A 379 2.10 -15.61 9.80
CA ALA A 379 1.71 -16.01 11.15
C ALA A 379 2.68 -15.53 12.23
N ILE A 380 4.01 -15.57 11.98
CA ILE A 380 5.04 -15.03 12.86
C ILE A 380 4.83 -13.52 13.08
N ALA A 381 4.60 -12.76 12.01
CA ALA A 381 4.39 -11.32 12.10
C ALA A 381 3.09 -10.96 12.85
N GLU A 382 2.00 -11.69 12.60
CA GLU A 382 0.73 -11.53 13.31
C GLU A 382 0.87 -11.87 14.80
N ALA A 383 1.53 -12.98 15.14
CA ALA A 383 1.81 -13.35 16.51
C ALA A 383 2.63 -12.28 17.24
N GLY A 384 3.62 -11.67 16.55
CA GLY A 384 4.39 -10.54 17.06
C GLY A 384 3.53 -9.32 17.36
N ALA A 385 2.60 -8.96 16.46
CA ALA A 385 1.67 -7.88 16.68
C ALA A 385 0.75 -8.15 17.90
N ARG A 386 0.23 -9.36 18.03
CA ARG A 386 -0.58 -9.78 19.20
C ARG A 386 0.23 -9.73 20.51
N ALA A 387 1.51 -10.15 20.50
CA ALA A 387 2.38 -10.06 21.67
C ALA A 387 2.63 -8.61 22.12
N LEU A 388 2.49 -7.65 21.20
CA LEU A 388 2.58 -6.21 21.47
C LEU A 388 1.24 -5.57 21.87
N ASP A 389 0.17 -6.37 22.02
CA ASP A 389 -1.20 -5.88 22.27
C ASP A 389 -1.70 -4.95 21.14
N MET A 390 -1.36 -5.32 19.92
CA MET A 390 -1.77 -4.59 18.73
C MET A 390 -2.92 -5.30 18.01
N HIS A 391 -3.80 -4.48 17.42
CA HIS A 391 -4.95 -4.93 16.65
C HIS A 391 -4.82 -4.52 15.18
N PRO A 392 -5.27 -5.36 14.22
CA PRO A 392 -5.29 -4.98 12.82
C PRO A 392 -6.33 -3.86 12.62
N TYR A 393 -6.00 -2.82 11.81
CA TYR A 393 -6.88 -1.67 11.62
C TYR A 393 -7.02 -1.20 10.18
N TYR A 394 -6.15 -1.64 9.29
CA TYR A 394 -6.32 -1.49 7.84
C TYR A 394 -5.58 -2.60 7.10
N LEU A 395 -6.05 -2.90 5.91
CA LEU A 395 -5.49 -3.93 5.07
C LEU A 395 -5.61 -3.54 3.60
N TYR A 396 -4.57 -3.81 2.85
CA TYR A 396 -4.63 -3.69 1.40
C TYR A 396 -3.76 -4.73 0.71
N ARG A 397 -4.10 -5.03 -0.53
CA ARG A 397 -3.33 -5.92 -1.38
C ARG A 397 -2.77 -5.16 -2.57
N GLN A 398 -1.72 -5.71 -3.15
CA GLN A 398 -1.13 -5.20 -4.38
C GLN A 398 -1.04 -6.32 -5.42
N LYS A 399 -0.90 -5.95 -6.69
CA LYS A 399 -0.61 -6.93 -7.72
C LYS A 399 0.82 -7.45 -7.58
N ASN A 400 1.05 -8.72 -7.92
CA ASN A 400 2.37 -9.36 -7.92
C ASN A 400 3.05 -9.32 -6.54
N MET A 401 2.31 -9.60 -5.48
CA MET A 401 2.87 -9.78 -4.14
C MET A 401 3.44 -11.18 -3.99
N SER A 402 4.57 -11.29 -3.31
CA SER A 402 5.14 -12.57 -2.93
C SER A 402 4.14 -13.34 -2.07
N GLY A 403 3.88 -14.62 -2.41
CA GLY A 403 2.89 -15.47 -1.70
C GLY A 403 1.43 -15.09 -1.91
N ASN A 404 1.12 -14.01 -2.66
CA ASN A 404 -0.25 -13.49 -2.86
C ASN A 404 -0.96 -13.07 -1.56
N PHE A 405 -0.18 -12.66 -0.56
CA PHE A 405 -0.66 -12.19 0.74
C PHE A 405 -1.09 -10.71 0.69
N GLU A 406 -1.35 -10.16 1.84
CA GLU A 406 -1.76 -8.79 2.08
C GLU A 406 -0.70 -7.96 2.80
N ASN A 407 -0.94 -6.66 2.88
CA ASN A 407 -0.28 -5.75 3.80
C ASN A 407 -1.27 -5.39 4.91
N VAL A 408 -0.83 -5.46 6.15
CA VAL A 408 -1.67 -5.19 7.32
C VAL A 408 -1.00 -4.18 8.23
N GLY A 409 -1.77 -3.17 8.65
CA GLY A 409 -1.39 -2.28 9.74
C GLY A 409 -1.98 -2.74 11.05
N TYR A 410 -1.11 -2.86 12.06
CA TYR A 410 -1.47 -3.20 13.43
C TYR A 410 -1.12 -2.03 14.34
N ALA A 411 -1.94 -1.73 15.34
CA ALA A 411 -1.64 -0.70 16.34
C ALA A 411 -2.28 -1.02 17.68
N ARG A 412 -1.69 -0.47 18.72
CA ARG A 412 -2.31 -0.43 20.05
C ARG A 412 -3.50 0.50 20.05
N GLU A 413 -4.39 0.31 21.01
CA GLU A 413 -5.54 1.19 21.18
C GLU A 413 -5.12 2.65 21.31
N GLY A 414 -5.82 3.55 20.58
CA GLY A 414 -5.50 4.98 20.52
C GLY A 414 -4.22 5.36 19.73
N LYS A 415 -3.58 4.40 19.02
CA LYS A 415 -2.36 4.61 18.22
C LYS A 415 -2.55 4.32 16.73
N PHE A 416 -3.77 4.15 16.30
CA PHE A 416 -4.13 3.87 14.92
C PHE A 416 -3.75 5.03 13.98
N GLY A 417 -3.28 4.68 12.78
CA GLY A 417 -2.99 5.65 11.73
C GLY A 417 -4.25 5.92 10.88
N LEU A 418 -4.97 6.99 11.19
CA LEU A 418 -6.22 7.35 10.54
C LEU A 418 -6.03 7.67 9.04
N TYR A 419 -4.96 8.37 8.69
CA TYR A 419 -4.62 8.67 7.30
C TYR A 419 -4.46 7.39 6.46
N ASN A 420 -3.92 6.29 7.03
CA ASN A 420 -3.76 5.03 6.33
C ASN A 420 -5.11 4.40 5.95
N ILE A 421 -6.12 4.55 6.81
CA ILE A 421 -7.48 4.12 6.50
C ILE A 421 -8.08 5.01 5.41
N LEU A 422 -7.97 6.34 5.54
CA LEU A 422 -8.54 7.30 4.60
C LEU A 422 -8.00 7.16 3.17
N ILE A 423 -6.70 6.92 3.01
CA ILE A 423 -6.11 6.71 1.68
C ILE A 423 -6.58 5.41 1.03
N MET A 424 -6.87 4.38 1.84
CA MET A 424 -7.37 3.08 1.37
C MET A 424 -8.88 3.12 1.10
N GLU A 425 -9.68 3.67 2.00
CA GLU A 425 -11.14 3.66 1.87
C GLU A 425 -11.68 4.71 0.90
N GLU A 426 -10.90 5.74 0.58
CA GLU A 426 -11.26 6.79 -0.39
C GLU A 426 -12.65 7.42 -0.07
N VAL A 427 -12.94 7.62 1.22
CA VAL A 427 -14.21 8.17 1.71
C VAL A 427 -14.17 9.68 1.94
N GLN A 428 -12.98 10.27 1.94
CA GLN A 428 -12.76 11.70 2.14
C GLN A 428 -11.76 12.24 1.10
N THR A 429 -11.91 13.51 0.75
CA THR A 429 -10.95 14.21 -0.12
C THR A 429 -9.57 14.25 0.53
N ILE A 430 -8.55 13.84 -0.22
CA ILE A 430 -7.14 13.98 0.17
C ILE A 430 -6.49 14.97 -0.79
N VAL A 431 -6.15 16.14 -0.27
CA VAL A 431 -5.39 17.15 -1.02
C VAL A 431 -3.91 16.83 -0.89
N ALA A 432 -3.24 16.64 -2.02
CA ALA A 432 -1.85 16.19 -2.04
C ALA A 432 -0.95 17.24 -2.72
N LEU A 433 0.16 17.57 -2.05
CA LEU A 433 1.14 18.58 -2.45
C LEU A 433 2.51 17.91 -2.70
N GLY A 434 3.31 18.54 -3.55
CA GLY A 434 4.67 18.08 -3.84
C GLY A 434 4.75 17.23 -5.10
N ALA A 435 5.97 16.95 -5.55
CA ALA A 435 6.27 16.19 -6.78
C ALA A 435 5.73 14.76 -6.69
N GLY A 436 5.01 14.32 -7.73
CA GLY A 436 4.42 13.00 -7.83
C GLY A 436 3.23 12.75 -6.91
N ALA A 437 2.77 13.75 -6.15
CA ALA A 437 1.60 13.64 -5.29
C ALA A 437 0.30 13.65 -6.12
N ILE A 438 -0.71 12.93 -5.65
CA ILE A 438 -2.00 12.77 -6.33
C ILE A 438 -3.12 13.22 -5.40
N THR A 439 -3.73 14.36 -5.72
CA THR A 439 -4.96 14.81 -5.06
C THR A 439 -6.12 13.94 -5.51
N LYS A 440 -6.92 13.45 -4.55
CA LYS A 440 -8.16 12.70 -4.78
C LYS A 440 -9.32 13.53 -4.22
N ARG A 441 -10.19 14.04 -5.09
CA ARG A 441 -11.44 14.69 -4.68
C ARG A 441 -12.56 13.65 -4.64
N VAL A 442 -13.18 13.50 -3.48
CA VAL A 442 -14.32 12.61 -3.27
C VAL A 442 -15.60 13.45 -3.25
N TYR A 443 -16.53 13.10 -4.12
CA TYR A 443 -17.82 13.79 -4.26
C TYR A 443 -18.91 13.09 -3.41
N PRO A 444 -20.03 13.80 -3.13
CA PRO A 444 -21.14 13.24 -2.34
C PRO A 444 -21.78 11.97 -2.92
N ASP A 445 -21.70 11.80 -4.24
CA ASP A 445 -22.21 10.63 -4.96
C ASP A 445 -21.22 9.44 -5.00
N GLY A 446 -20.08 9.58 -4.32
CA GLY A 446 -18.99 8.59 -4.29
C GLY A 446 -18.07 8.61 -5.53
N ARG A 447 -18.28 9.53 -6.47
CA ARG A 447 -17.37 9.76 -7.60
C ARG A 447 -16.04 10.29 -7.09
N ILE A 448 -14.94 9.85 -7.71
CA ILE A 448 -13.58 10.27 -7.34
C ILE A 448 -12.87 10.80 -8.58
N GLU A 449 -12.41 12.02 -8.47
CA GLU A 449 -11.53 12.63 -9.47
C GLU A 449 -10.12 12.80 -8.93
N ARG A 450 -9.13 12.74 -9.83
CA ARG A 450 -7.71 12.78 -9.47
C ARG A 450 -6.99 13.87 -10.23
N CYS A 451 -6.09 14.55 -9.53
CA CYS A 451 -5.18 15.54 -10.09
C CYS A 451 -3.75 15.17 -9.67
N GLU A 452 -2.89 14.94 -10.66
CA GLU A 452 -1.51 14.51 -10.44
C GLU A 452 -0.53 15.68 -10.63
N ASN A 453 0.42 15.82 -9.70
CA ASN A 453 1.61 16.63 -9.89
C ASN A 453 2.65 15.84 -10.71
N VAL A 454 3.48 16.54 -11.47
CA VAL A 454 4.61 15.93 -12.18
C VAL A 454 5.57 15.28 -11.18
N LYS A 455 6.18 14.16 -11.57
CA LYS A 455 7.01 13.35 -10.67
C LYS A 455 8.41 13.94 -10.48
N GLU A 456 9.01 14.43 -11.58
CA GLU A 456 10.39 14.88 -11.61
C GLU A 456 10.52 16.23 -10.89
N VAL A 457 11.49 16.34 -9.96
CA VAL A 457 11.67 17.49 -9.06
C VAL A 457 11.91 18.80 -9.81
N ALA A 458 12.77 18.81 -10.84
CA ALA A 458 13.05 20.02 -11.60
C ALA A 458 11.81 20.50 -12.36
N GLN A 459 11.06 19.58 -12.98
CA GLN A 459 9.80 19.92 -13.67
C GLN A 459 8.73 20.40 -12.69
N TYR A 460 8.68 19.86 -11.48
CA TYR A 460 7.76 20.34 -10.46
C TYR A 460 8.05 21.79 -10.06
N ILE A 461 9.31 22.12 -9.83
CA ILE A 461 9.75 23.48 -9.50
C ILE A 461 9.43 24.44 -10.65
N GLU A 462 9.79 24.08 -11.87
CA GLU A 462 9.60 24.90 -13.06
C GLU A 462 8.11 25.13 -13.38
N ARG A 463 7.27 24.12 -13.18
CA ARG A 463 5.86 24.10 -13.56
C ARG A 463 4.91 24.25 -12.36
N ILE A 464 5.34 24.79 -11.23
CA ILE A 464 4.51 24.90 -10.03
C ILE A 464 3.20 25.65 -10.28
N GLY A 465 3.22 26.69 -11.13
CA GLY A 465 2.00 27.42 -11.51
C GLY A 465 0.97 26.51 -12.20
N GLU A 466 1.42 25.57 -13.07
CA GLU A 466 0.56 24.60 -13.70
C GLU A 466 0.01 23.57 -12.69
N MET A 467 0.80 23.12 -11.72
CA MET A 467 0.33 22.20 -10.67
C MET A 467 -0.79 22.82 -9.85
N ILE A 468 -0.66 24.11 -9.52
CA ILE A 468 -1.69 24.89 -8.84
C ILE A 468 -2.95 25.02 -9.73
N GLU A 469 -2.77 25.32 -11.03
CA GLU A 469 -3.90 25.45 -11.95
C GLU A 469 -4.67 24.14 -12.14
N ARG A 470 -3.99 23.00 -12.24
CA ARG A 470 -4.63 21.67 -12.27
C ARG A 470 -5.53 21.44 -11.04
N LYS A 471 -5.07 21.83 -9.86
CA LYS A 471 -5.87 21.75 -8.64
C LYS A 471 -7.02 22.74 -8.65
N ARG A 472 -6.82 23.96 -9.17
CA ARG A 472 -7.89 24.93 -9.33
C ARG A 472 -9.03 24.36 -10.15
N VAL A 473 -8.73 23.78 -11.33
CA VAL A 473 -9.72 23.13 -12.18
C VAL A 473 -10.45 22.02 -11.40
N LEU A 474 -9.72 21.14 -10.70
CA LEU A 474 -10.33 20.06 -9.92
C LEU A 474 -11.27 20.58 -8.83
N PHE A 475 -11.00 21.75 -8.23
CA PHE A 475 -11.78 22.28 -7.10
C PHE A 475 -12.95 23.20 -7.52
N THR A 476 -13.00 23.62 -8.78
CA THR A 476 -14.02 24.56 -9.28
C THR A 476 -15.32 23.88 -9.64
N ASP A 477 -15.31 22.59 -9.96
CA ASP A 477 -16.49 21.78 -10.30
C ASP A 477 -17.07 21.11 -9.03
#